data_88a4b4d9fbc8ad5638c5329f5fe355f5
#
_entry.id   88a4b4d9fbc8ad5638c5329f5fe355f5
#
_cell.length_a   1.000
_cell.length_b   1.000
_cell.length_c   1.000
_cell.angle_alpha   90.00
_cell.angle_beta   90.00
_cell.angle_gamma   90.00
#
_symmetry.space_group_name_H-M   'P 1'
#
loop_
_entity.id
_entity.type
_entity.pdbx_description
1 polymer ?
#
loop_
_entity_poly.entity_id
_entity_poly.type
_entity_poly.pdbx_seq_one_letter_code
_entity_poly.pdbx_strand_id
1 'polypeptide(L)'
;RGTIEGSLIGVDDPDYDEARKVWNADIDKRPALIARCVSAADVASAVGWAREHGVEIAVRGGAHSMSGASSVDGGLVIDLSAMRSVNVDPVAKRVRVGGGALLGDLDAACQAHGLAVPAGMISHTGVGGLTLGGGMGWLTRKAGLTIDSLLSAEIVLADGHIQRTSDQEHPELFWALRGGGGNFGVVTEFEFQLLEVGPIVDFGLFFWSLDQGTQLLRFVKDLMTTLPRDLNIMIAAL
;
A
#
# COMPACT_ATOMS: atom_id res chain seq x y z
N ARG A 1 10.04 -28.93 0.75
CA ARG A 1 10.51 -27.60 0.28
C ARG A 1 9.70 -27.28 -0.97
N GLY A 2 8.66 -26.43 -0.85
CA GLY A 2 8.13 -25.73 -2.00
C GLY A 2 9.28 -24.90 -2.62
N THR A 3 9.42 -24.94 -3.93
CA THR A 3 10.43 -24.13 -4.62
C THR A 3 9.90 -22.71 -4.70
N ILE A 4 10.54 -21.75 -4.03
CA ILE A 4 10.35 -20.31 -4.26
C ILE A 4 11.18 -19.95 -5.49
N GLU A 5 10.55 -19.32 -6.50
CA GLU A 5 11.22 -18.83 -7.72
C GLU A 5 12.02 -17.54 -7.41
N GLY A 6 11.55 -16.76 -6.44
CA GLY A 6 12.23 -15.60 -5.91
C GLY A 6 13.48 -15.93 -5.12
N SER A 7 13.92 -15.04 -4.23
CA SER A 7 15.13 -15.23 -3.43
C SER A 7 14.82 -15.38 -1.95
N LEU A 8 15.63 -16.20 -1.27
CA LEU A 8 15.63 -16.33 0.18
C LEU A 8 16.90 -15.67 0.73
N ILE A 9 16.75 -14.77 1.68
CA ILE A 9 17.84 -14.02 2.30
C ILE A 9 17.83 -14.34 3.80
N GLY A 10 18.88 -15.00 4.26
CA GLY A 10 19.10 -15.36 5.65
C GLY A 10 20.09 -14.44 6.34
N VAL A 11 20.29 -14.64 7.65
CA VAL A 11 21.13 -13.77 8.49
C VAL A 11 22.60 -13.71 8.09
N ASP A 12 23.11 -14.72 7.40
CA ASP A 12 24.50 -14.82 6.95
C ASP A 12 24.70 -14.29 5.52
N ASP A 13 23.63 -13.88 4.83
CA ASP A 13 23.73 -13.38 3.47
C ASP A 13 24.25 -11.92 3.47
N PRO A 14 25.11 -11.55 2.52
CA PRO A 14 25.72 -10.22 2.45
C PRO A 14 24.68 -9.09 2.31
N ASP A 15 23.54 -9.38 1.70
CA ASP A 15 22.46 -8.40 1.47
C ASP A 15 21.46 -8.32 2.65
N TYR A 16 21.63 -9.13 3.71
CA TYR A 16 20.67 -9.25 4.79
C TYR A 16 20.39 -7.93 5.50
N ASP A 17 21.41 -7.20 5.90
CA ASP A 17 21.24 -5.96 6.65
C ASP A 17 20.55 -4.86 5.81
N GLU A 18 20.73 -4.86 4.49
CA GLU A 18 19.98 -3.96 3.60
C GLU A 18 18.54 -4.46 3.39
N ALA A 19 18.36 -5.76 3.17
CA ALA A 19 17.06 -6.36 2.90
C ALA A 19 16.08 -6.24 4.10
N ARG A 20 16.55 -6.24 5.33
CA ARG A 20 15.70 -6.12 6.54
C ARG A 20 15.29 -4.70 6.89
N LYS A 21 15.91 -3.65 6.30
CA LYS A 21 15.60 -2.26 6.60
C LYS A 21 14.16 -1.91 6.27
N VAL A 22 13.56 -1.09 7.12
CA VAL A 22 12.25 -0.49 6.92
C VAL A 22 12.37 1.04 6.94
N TRP A 23 11.34 1.75 6.47
CA TRP A 23 11.39 3.21 6.35
C TRP A 23 11.56 3.91 7.73
N ASN A 24 10.87 3.41 8.76
CA ASN A 24 11.05 3.94 10.12
C ASN A 24 12.34 3.40 10.73
N ALA A 25 13.37 4.23 10.80
CA ALA A 25 14.70 3.84 11.30
C ALA A 25 14.74 3.47 12.80
N ASP A 26 13.70 3.80 13.58
CA ASP A 26 13.56 3.37 14.96
C ASP A 26 13.20 1.86 15.08
N ILE A 27 12.82 1.24 13.96
CA ILE A 27 12.48 -0.17 13.88
C ILE A 27 13.70 -0.97 13.37
N ASP A 28 14.38 -1.66 14.27
CA ASP A 28 15.56 -2.49 13.98
C ASP A 28 15.30 -3.96 14.29
N LYS A 29 14.32 -4.57 13.62
CA LYS A 29 14.00 -5.99 13.77
C LYS A 29 14.91 -6.87 12.92
N ARG A 30 15.15 -8.09 13.41
CA ARG A 30 16.03 -9.10 12.79
C ARG A 30 15.25 -10.38 12.44
N PRO A 31 14.61 -10.45 11.26
CA PRO A 31 13.93 -11.66 10.80
C PRO A 31 14.93 -12.82 10.64
N ALA A 32 14.50 -14.04 10.93
CA ALA A 32 15.33 -15.23 10.67
C ALA A 32 15.47 -15.48 9.18
N LEU A 33 14.47 -15.12 8.38
CA LEU A 33 14.46 -15.31 6.93
C LEU A 33 13.62 -14.23 6.24
N ILE A 34 14.05 -13.78 5.08
CA ILE A 34 13.30 -12.91 4.18
C ILE A 34 13.06 -13.67 2.88
N ALA A 35 11.81 -13.93 2.55
CA ALA A 35 11.40 -14.52 1.28
C ALA A 35 10.96 -13.40 0.32
N ARG A 36 11.82 -13.03 -0.62
CA ARG A 36 11.48 -12.06 -1.69
C ARG A 36 10.75 -12.78 -2.80
N CYS A 37 9.42 -12.66 -2.77
CA CYS A 37 8.52 -13.37 -3.66
C CYS A 37 8.37 -12.64 -5.00
N VAL A 38 8.24 -13.40 -6.08
CA VAL A 38 7.98 -12.87 -7.45
C VAL A 38 6.60 -13.25 -7.97
N SER A 39 5.89 -14.13 -7.27
CA SER A 39 4.57 -14.63 -7.64
C SER A 39 3.67 -14.94 -6.43
N ALA A 40 2.37 -15.06 -6.65
CA ALA A 40 1.42 -15.53 -5.62
C ALA A 40 1.74 -16.96 -5.17
N ALA A 41 2.29 -17.80 -6.04
CA ALA A 41 2.74 -19.15 -5.71
C ALA A 41 3.91 -19.16 -4.73
N ASP A 42 4.86 -18.22 -4.87
CA ASP A 42 5.94 -18.04 -3.90
C ASP A 42 5.40 -17.63 -2.53
N VAL A 43 4.43 -16.68 -2.52
CA VAL A 43 3.77 -16.24 -1.28
C VAL A 43 3.07 -17.41 -0.61
N ALA A 44 2.32 -18.24 -1.38
CA ALA A 44 1.63 -19.41 -0.86
C ALA A 44 2.63 -20.44 -0.27
N SER A 45 3.77 -20.64 -0.94
CA SER A 45 4.84 -21.51 -0.45
C SER A 45 5.45 -21.00 0.85
N ALA A 46 5.69 -19.68 0.95
CA ALA A 46 6.23 -19.03 2.14
C ALA A 46 5.26 -19.12 3.34
N VAL A 47 3.96 -18.84 3.10
CA VAL A 47 2.90 -18.96 4.11
C VAL A 47 2.79 -20.41 4.59
N GLY A 48 2.75 -21.38 3.66
CA GLY A 48 2.70 -22.81 3.98
C GLY A 48 3.87 -23.26 4.85
N TRP A 49 5.08 -22.86 4.45
CA TRP A 49 6.29 -23.17 5.21
C TRP A 49 6.25 -22.58 6.63
N ALA A 50 5.88 -21.31 6.78
CA ALA A 50 5.82 -20.66 8.08
C ALA A 50 4.77 -21.34 9.00
N ARG A 51 3.61 -21.70 8.46
CA ARG A 51 2.57 -22.44 9.17
C ARG A 51 3.06 -23.81 9.66
N GLU A 52 3.73 -24.58 8.80
CA GLU A 52 4.27 -25.91 9.14
C GLU A 52 5.32 -25.87 10.25
N HIS A 53 6.10 -24.76 10.31
CA HIS A 53 7.17 -24.60 11.29
C HIS A 53 6.78 -23.73 12.50
N GLY A 54 5.54 -23.22 12.56
CA GLY A 54 5.07 -22.36 13.64
C GLY A 54 5.80 -21.03 13.72
N VAL A 55 6.22 -20.49 12.56
CA VAL A 55 7.01 -19.24 12.45
C VAL A 55 6.09 -18.05 12.23
N GLU A 56 6.32 -16.97 12.98
CA GLU A 56 5.59 -15.71 12.79
C GLU A 56 5.91 -15.07 11.44
N ILE A 57 4.90 -14.49 10.79
CA ILE A 57 5.01 -13.85 9.49
C ILE A 57 4.83 -12.34 9.62
N ALA A 58 5.69 -11.55 8.95
CA ALA A 58 5.42 -10.17 8.59
C ALA A 58 5.36 -10.03 7.07
N VAL A 59 4.49 -9.16 6.56
CA VAL A 59 4.37 -8.87 5.12
C VAL A 59 4.93 -7.50 4.82
N ARG A 60 5.80 -7.43 3.81
CA ARG A 60 6.47 -6.21 3.38
C ARG A 60 6.08 -5.85 1.95
N GLY A 61 5.34 -4.74 1.78
CA GLY A 61 5.20 -4.04 0.51
C GLY A 61 6.24 -2.92 0.41
N GLY A 62 5.82 -1.65 0.59
CA GLY A 62 6.72 -0.49 0.60
C GLY A 62 7.49 -0.25 1.91
N ALA A 63 7.39 -1.12 2.90
CA ALA A 63 8.08 -1.03 4.20
C ALA A 63 7.79 0.25 5.02
N HIS A 64 6.65 0.89 4.84
CA HIS A 64 6.25 2.17 5.45
C HIS A 64 5.48 2.06 6.77
N SER A 65 5.32 0.86 7.34
CA SER A 65 4.61 0.68 8.62
C SER A 65 5.30 1.45 9.75
N MET A 66 4.60 2.43 10.32
CA MET A 66 5.09 3.20 11.47
C MET A 66 5.26 2.34 12.73
N SER A 67 4.42 1.31 12.89
CA SER A 67 4.49 0.37 14.02
C SER A 67 5.51 -0.76 13.82
N GLY A 68 6.16 -0.84 12.66
CA GLY A 68 7.10 -1.91 12.34
C GLY A 68 6.44 -3.25 11.98
N ALA A 69 5.14 -3.25 11.61
CA ALA A 69 4.41 -4.48 11.24
C ALA A 69 4.91 -5.12 9.93
N SER A 70 5.73 -4.41 9.14
CA SER A 70 6.35 -4.93 7.91
C SER A 70 7.65 -5.72 8.16
N SER A 71 8.01 -5.95 9.42
CA SER A 71 9.15 -6.78 9.83
C SER A 71 8.85 -7.49 11.15
N VAL A 72 9.61 -8.56 11.46
CA VAL A 72 9.43 -9.42 12.63
C VAL A 72 10.77 -9.91 13.14
N ASP A 73 10.95 -10.03 14.46
CA ASP A 73 12.16 -10.62 15.04
C ASP A 73 12.08 -12.14 15.01
N GLY A 74 13.14 -12.81 14.53
CA GLY A 74 13.24 -14.27 14.52
C GLY A 74 12.21 -15.00 13.63
N GLY A 75 11.34 -14.26 12.93
CA GLY A 75 10.29 -14.79 12.08
C GLY A 75 10.64 -14.74 10.59
N LEU A 76 9.60 -14.89 9.75
CA LEU A 76 9.68 -14.82 8.28
C LEU A 76 9.11 -13.49 7.79
N VAL A 77 9.88 -12.74 6.99
CA VAL A 77 9.36 -11.63 6.20
C VAL A 77 9.01 -12.12 4.80
N ILE A 78 7.74 -11.99 4.40
CA ILE A 78 7.30 -12.15 3.00
C ILE A 78 7.45 -10.79 2.32
N ASP A 79 8.50 -10.65 1.52
CA ASP A 79 8.87 -9.42 0.82
C ASP A 79 8.28 -9.43 -0.59
N LEU A 80 7.30 -8.55 -0.83
CA LEU A 80 6.61 -8.39 -2.11
C LEU A 80 7.31 -7.38 -3.04
N SER A 81 8.45 -6.81 -2.65
CA SER A 81 9.11 -5.70 -3.38
C SER A 81 9.46 -6.02 -4.84
N ALA A 82 9.52 -7.30 -5.22
CA ALA A 82 9.70 -7.75 -6.61
C ALA A 82 8.37 -7.83 -7.40
N MET A 83 7.21 -7.77 -6.73
CA MET A 83 5.88 -7.84 -7.35
C MET A 83 5.34 -6.43 -7.63
N ARG A 84 5.99 -5.68 -8.53
CA ARG A 84 5.74 -4.24 -8.79
C ARG A 84 5.06 -3.97 -10.11
N SER A 85 4.41 -4.95 -10.72
CA SER A 85 3.70 -4.76 -11.98
C SER A 85 2.59 -3.72 -11.84
N VAL A 86 2.44 -2.83 -12.85
CA VAL A 86 1.31 -1.90 -12.97
C VAL A 86 0.80 -1.97 -14.40
N ASN A 87 -0.42 -2.44 -14.58
CA ASN A 87 -1.03 -2.67 -15.88
C ASN A 87 -2.31 -1.82 -16.00
N VAL A 88 -2.24 -0.74 -16.79
CA VAL A 88 -3.34 0.20 -17.01
C VAL A 88 -4.16 -0.21 -18.23
N ASP A 89 -5.48 -0.30 -18.05
CA ASP A 89 -6.46 -0.32 -19.13
C ASP A 89 -7.13 1.06 -19.20
N PRO A 90 -6.69 1.95 -20.09
CA PRO A 90 -7.21 3.30 -20.17
C PRO A 90 -8.64 3.36 -20.75
N VAL A 91 -9.07 2.34 -21.48
CA VAL A 91 -10.42 2.28 -22.07
C VAL A 91 -11.44 1.90 -20.98
N ALA A 92 -11.14 0.86 -20.22
CA ALA A 92 -11.97 0.46 -19.07
C ALA A 92 -11.77 1.38 -17.86
N LYS A 93 -10.76 2.27 -17.89
CA LYS A 93 -10.31 3.09 -16.75
C LYS A 93 -10.05 2.23 -15.51
N ARG A 94 -9.26 1.18 -15.69
CA ARG A 94 -8.87 0.26 -14.62
C ARG A 94 -7.35 0.09 -14.59
N VAL A 95 -6.85 -0.27 -13.42
CA VAL A 95 -5.44 -0.62 -13.26
C VAL A 95 -5.31 -1.85 -12.37
N ARG A 96 -4.43 -2.80 -12.77
CA ARG A 96 -4.00 -3.91 -11.92
C ARG A 96 -2.59 -3.63 -11.42
N VAL A 97 -2.40 -3.81 -10.11
CA VAL A 97 -1.20 -3.39 -9.40
C VAL A 97 -0.72 -4.53 -8.51
N GLY A 98 0.53 -4.94 -8.65
CA GLY A 98 1.16 -5.93 -7.79
C GLY A 98 1.30 -5.46 -6.34
N GLY A 99 1.23 -6.38 -5.39
CA GLY A 99 1.21 -6.10 -3.95
C GLY A 99 2.45 -5.38 -3.40
N GLY A 100 3.56 -5.44 -4.12
CA GLY A 100 4.82 -4.76 -3.79
C GLY A 100 5.06 -3.43 -4.52
N ALA A 101 4.12 -2.99 -5.37
CA ALA A 101 4.24 -1.72 -6.09
C ALA A 101 4.25 -0.53 -5.13
N LEU A 102 4.96 0.53 -5.52
CA LEU A 102 4.98 1.81 -4.82
C LEU A 102 4.00 2.77 -5.47
N LEU A 103 3.58 3.82 -4.73
CA LEU A 103 2.68 4.84 -5.26
C LEU A 103 3.27 5.54 -6.48
N GLY A 104 4.60 5.77 -6.51
CA GLY A 104 5.26 6.37 -7.67
C GLY A 104 5.17 5.51 -8.93
N ASP A 105 5.17 4.17 -8.82
CA ASP A 105 4.98 3.27 -9.96
C ASP A 105 3.56 3.40 -10.51
N LEU A 106 2.57 3.42 -9.60
CA LEU A 106 1.15 3.57 -9.91
C LEU A 106 0.86 4.93 -10.56
N ASP A 107 1.35 6.01 -9.96
CA ASP A 107 1.15 7.38 -10.45
C ASP A 107 1.77 7.55 -11.85
N ALA A 108 3.01 7.11 -12.05
CA ALA A 108 3.69 7.23 -13.34
C ALA A 108 2.94 6.47 -14.46
N ALA A 109 2.48 5.25 -14.17
CA ALA A 109 1.74 4.46 -15.16
C ALA A 109 0.36 5.06 -15.48
N CYS A 110 -0.38 5.52 -14.48
CA CYS A 110 -1.72 6.09 -14.68
C CYS A 110 -1.67 7.47 -15.35
N GLN A 111 -0.72 8.33 -14.97
CA GLN A 111 -0.59 9.68 -15.52
C GLN A 111 -0.20 9.69 -17.00
N ALA A 112 0.44 8.65 -17.50
CA ALA A 112 0.66 8.49 -18.96
C ALA A 112 -0.66 8.51 -19.77
N HIS A 113 -1.79 8.27 -19.11
CA HIS A 113 -3.14 8.26 -19.69
C HIS A 113 -4.05 9.37 -19.15
N GLY A 114 -3.54 10.32 -18.34
CA GLY A 114 -4.35 11.34 -17.68
C GLY A 114 -5.30 10.78 -16.62
N LEU A 115 -4.93 9.64 -16.04
CA LEU A 115 -5.73 8.90 -15.05
C LEU A 115 -5.00 8.83 -13.72
N ALA A 116 -5.75 8.59 -12.62
CA ALA A 116 -5.20 8.40 -11.28
C ALA A 116 -6.06 7.47 -10.41
N VAL A 117 -5.46 6.89 -9.39
CA VAL A 117 -6.13 6.34 -8.21
C VAL A 117 -6.04 7.38 -7.09
N PRO A 118 -7.10 7.63 -6.29
CA PRO A 118 -6.97 8.45 -5.09
C PRO A 118 -6.09 7.71 -4.07
N ALA A 119 -4.81 8.05 -4.03
CA ALA A 119 -3.81 7.35 -3.24
C ALA A 119 -3.02 8.32 -2.34
N GLY A 120 -2.03 7.84 -1.63
CA GLY A 120 -1.21 8.61 -0.70
C GLY A 120 -0.30 9.63 -1.39
N MET A 121 0.31 10.51 -0.59
CA MET A 121 1.09 11.65 -1.06
C MET A 121 2.58 11.35 -1.29
N ILE A 122 3.08 10.23 -0.80
CA ILE A 122 4.52 9.93 -0.77
C ILE A 122 4.83 8.80 -1.75
N SER A 123 5.59 9.08 -2.79
CA SER A 123 5.85 8.19 -3.94
C SER A 123 6.45 6.82 -3.55
N HIS A 124 7.27 6.75 -2.51
CA HIS A 124 7.88 5.50 -2.05
C HIS A 124 7.05 4.71 -1.04
N THR A 125 5.82 5.14 -0.71
CA THR A 125 4.88 4.36 0.08
C THR A 125 4.36 3.17 -0.73
N GLY A 126 4.20 2.01 -0.11
CA GLY A 126 3.65 0.82 -0.76
C GLY A 126 2.15 0.93 -0.98
N VAL A 127 1.70 0.57 -2.18
CA VAL A 127 0.27 0.53 -2.55
C VAL A 127 -0.51 -0.39 -1.61
N GLY A 128 0.03 -1.58 -1.31
CA GLY A 128 -0.69 -2.62 -0.56
C GLY A 128 -1.04 -2.18 0.86
N GLY A 129 -0.03 -1.81 1.67
CA GLY A 129 -0.25 -1.42 3.07
C GLY A 129 -1.11 -0.17 3.20
N LEU A 130 -0.95 0.80 2.30
CA LEU A 130 -1.76 2.01 2.26
C LEU A 130 -3.22 1.65 1.97
N THR A 131 -3.49 0.89 0.91
CA THR A 131 -4.84 0.51 0.50
C THR A 131 -5.57 -0.27 1.59
N LEU A 132 -4.94 -1.31 2.15
CA LEU A 132 -5.56 -2.17 3.16
C LEU A 132 -5.88 -1.42 4.46
N GLY A 133 -5.20 -0.30 4.74
CA GLY A 133 -5.49 0.59 5.86
C GLY A 133 -6.49 1.72 5.54
N GLY A 134 -7.04 1.75 4.33
CA GLY A 134 -7.94 2.79 3.85
C GLY A 134 -7.35 3.65 2.74
N GLY A 135 -6.21 4.26 2.99
CA GLY A 135 -5.49 5.11 2.05
C GLY A 135 -6.07 6.51 1.89
N MET A 136 -5.28 7.52 2.22
CA MET A 136 -5.67 8.92 2.17
C MET A 136 -4.59 9.76 1.47
N GLY A 137 -5.01 10.73 0.67
CA GLY A 137 -4.10 11.64 -0.03
C GLY A 137 -4.80 12.87 -0.60
N TRP A 138 -4.17 13.50 -1.59
CA TRP A 138 -4.65 14.77 -2.16
C TRP A 138 -6.04 14.68 -2.79
N LEU A 139 -6.41 13.54 -3.35
CA LEU A 139 -7.67 13.34 -4.06
C LEU A 139 -8.80 12.83 -3.16
N THR A 140 -8.55 12.61 -1.86
CA THR A 140 -9.54 12.02 -0.94
C THR A 140 -10.84 12.82 -0.85
N ARG A 141 -10.76 14.15 -0.83
CA ARG A 141 -11.97 14.99 -0.81
C ARG A 141 -12.82 14.87 -2.08
N LYS A 142 -12.14 14.68 -3.23
CA LYS A 142 -12.79 14.55 -4.54
C LYS A 142 -13.38 13.15 -4.74
N ALA A 143 -12.64 12.11 -4.39
CA ALA A 143 -12.87 10.77 -4.88
C ALA A 143 -12.94 9.67 -3.78
N GLY A 144 -12.88 10.05 -2.50
CA GLY A 144 -12.88 9.09 -1.41
C GLY A 144 -11.49 8.55 -1.06
N LEU A 145 -11.45 7.51 -0.27
CA LEU A 145 -10.24 6.79 0.12
C LEU A 145 -9.74 5.88 -1.02
N THR A 146 -8.51 5.42 -0.95
CA THR A 146 -7.96 4.47 -1.94
C THR A 146 -8.80 3.20 -2.02
N ILE A 147 -9.27 2.69 -0.89
CA ILE A 147 -10.14 1.50 -0.83
C ILE A 147 -11.51 1.69 -1.48
N ASP A 148 -12.00 2.92 -1.63
CA ASP A 148 -13.27 3.19 -2.29
C ASP A 148 -13.17 2.98 -3.82
N SER A 149 -11.94 3.04 -4.35
CA SER A 149 -11.65 2.75 -5.76
C SER A 149 -11.28 1.27 -6.01
N LEU A 150 -11.13 0.45 -4.97
CA LEU A 150 -10.76 -0.96 -5.09
C LEU A 150 -11.94 -1.75 -5.67
N LEU A 151 -11.69 -2.49 -6.75
CA LEU A 151 -12.67 -3.34 -7.45
C LEU A 151 -12.50 -4.82 -7.09
N SER A 152 -11.27 -5.28 -6.98
CA SER A 152 -10.95 -6.67 -6.64
C SER A 152 -9.52 -6.78 -6.10
N ALA A 153 -9.24 -7.89 -5.44
CA ALA A 153 -7.89 -8.24 -5.00
C ALA A 153 -7.63 -9.74 -5.19
N GLU A 154 -6.38 -10.10 -5.47
CA GLU A 154 -5.89 -11.47 -5.32
C GLU A 154 -5.21 -11.60 -3.97
N ILE A 155 -5.53 -12.63 -3.22
CA ILE A 155 -5.05 -12.84 -1.86
C ILE A 155 -4.61 -14.30 -1.65
N VAL A 156 -3.52 -14.46 -0.91
CA VAL A 156 -3.06 -15.74 -0.38
C VAL A 156 -3.52 -15.83 1.07
N LEU A 157 -4.35 -16.81 1.39
CA LEU A 157 -4.89 -17.05 2.74
C LEU A 157 -3.87 -17.79 3.64
N ALA A 158 -4.17 -17.87 4.93
CA ALA A 158 -3.32 -18.52 5.92
C ALA A 158 -3.11 -20.04 5.66
N ASP A 159 -4.01 -20.69 4.93
CA ASP A 159 -3.87 -22.07 4.48
C ASP A 159 -3.05 -22.24 3.18
N GLY A 160 -2.60 -21.12 2.59
CA GLY A 160 -1.88 -21.07 1.33
C GLY A 160 -2.78 -21.03 0.09
N HIS A 161 -4.10 -20.99 0.26
CA HIS A 161 -5.04 -20.91 -0.87
C HIS A 161 -4.95 -19.52 -1.53
N ILE A 162 -4.84 -19.52 -2.86
CA ILE A 162 -4.84 -18.29 -3.67
C ILE A 162 -6.24 -18.09 -4.21
N GLN A 163 -6.84 -16.95 -3.97
CA GLN A 163 -8.17 -16.64 -4.50
C GLN A 163 -8.34 -15.16 -4.83
N ARG A 164 -9.30 -14.85 -5.69
CA ARG A 164 -9.75 -13.46 -5.91
C ARG A 164 -10.92 -13.14 -4.97
N THR A 165 -11.04 -11.85 -4.70
CA THR A 165 -12.16 -11.32 -3.93
C THR A 165 -12.63 -9.99 -4.53
N SER A 166 -13.94 -9.77 -4.51
CA SER A 166 -14.60 -8.57 -5.03
C SER A 166 -16.00 -8.45 -4.42
N ASP A 167 -16.78 -7.47 -4.79
CA ASP A 167 -18.19 -7.37 -4.40
C ASP A 167 -19.04 -8.56 -4.85
N GLN A 168 -18.59 -9.31 -5.87
CA GLN A 168 -19.31 -10.46 -6.44
C GLN A 168 -18.71 -11.81 -6.03
N GLU A 169 -17.45 -11.83 -5.62
CA GLU A 169 -16.70 -13.03 -5.29
C GLU A 169 -16.09 -12.88 -3.90
N HIS A 170 -16.46 -13.74 -2.95
CA HIS A 170 -16.06 -13.66 -1.54
C HIS A 170 -16.29 -12.28 -0.91
N PRO A 171 -17.51 -11.69 -1.00
CA PRO A 171 -17.76 -10.29 -0.62
C PRO A 171 -17.46 -9.96 0.84
N GLU A 172 -17.61 -10.91 1.76
CA GLU A 172 -17.27 -10.73 3.17
C GLU A 172 -15.74 -10.53 3.36
N LEU A 173 -14.92 -11.29 2.63
CA LEU A 173 -13.47 -11.11 2.65
C LEU A 173 -13.09 -9.77 1.99
N PHE A 174 -13.74 -9.41 0.89
CA PHE A 174 -13.52 -8.13 0.22
C PHE A 174 -13.85 -6.95 1.14
N TRP A 175 -14.97 -7.03 1.86
CA TRP A 175 -15.31 -6.04 2.87
C TRP A 175 -14.25 -5.95 3.98
N ALA A 176 -13.78 -7.10 4.49
CA ALA A 176 -12.79 -7.18 5.56
C ALA A 176 -11.43 -6.57 5.15
N LEU A 177 -10.99 -6.78 3.89
CA LEU A 177 -9.77 -6.19 3.36
C LEU A 177 -9.81 -4.66 3.25
N ARG A 178 -11.01 -4.08 3.15
CA ARG A 178 -11.23 -2.65 2.98
C ARG A 178 -11.17 -1.92 4.32
N GLY A 179 -9.98 -1.85 4.91
CA GLY A 179 -9.66 -1.18 6.17
C GLY A 179 -9.20 -2.12 7.30
N GLY A 180 -9.40 -3.44 7.15
CA GLY A 180 -8.97 -4.43 8.16
C GLY A 180 -7.49 -4.79 8.10
N GLY A 181 -6.72 -4.22 7.18
CA GLY A 181 -5.28 -4.44 7.07
C GLY A 181 -4.90 -5.85 6.64
N GLY A 182 -3.73 -6.30 7.09
CA GLY A 182 -3.14 -7.60 6.72
C GLY A 182 -3.65 -8.81 7.51
N ASN A 183 -4.77 -8.71 8.23
CA ASN A 183 -5.23 -9.79 9.14
C ASN A 183 -5.84 -11.00 8.42
N PHE A 184 -6.11 -10.91 7.11
CA PHE A 184 -6.87 -11.92 6.38
C PHE A 184 -6.02 -12.71 5.38
N GLY A 185 -4.77 -12.33 5.18
CA GLY A 185 -3.84 -12.95 4.26
C GLY A 185 -2.91 -11.94 3.58
N VAL A 186 -2.18 -12.41 2.58
CA VAL A 186 -1.22 -11.60 1.82
C VAL A 186 -1.83 -11.23 0.47
N VAL A 187 -2.13 -9.95 0.25
CA VAL A 187 -2.65 -9.49 -1.04
C VAL A 187 -1.52 -9.33 -2.04
N THR A 188 -1.61 -10.04 -3.14
CA THR A 188 -0.59 -10.13 -4.20
C THR A 188 -0.88 -9.25 -5.40
N GLU A 189 -2.17 -8.94 -5.67
CA GLU A 189 -2.60 -8.01 -6.71
C GLU A 189 -3.84 -7.25 -6.27
N PHE A 190 -3.92 -5.97 -6.65
CA PHE A 190 -5.07 -5.09 -6.51
C PHE A 190 -5.60 -4.67 -7.88
N GLU A 191 -6.90 -4.51 -8.03
CA GLU A 191 -7.53 -3.88 -9.21
C GLU A 191 -8.32 -2.65 -8.76
N PHE A 192 -8.02 -1.48 -9.34
CA PHE A 192 -8.67 -0.23 -9.00
C PHE A 192 -9.43 0.36 -10.18
N GLN A 193 -10.53 1.07 -9.86
CA GLN A 193 -11.17 2.02 -10.76
C GLN A 193 -10.33 3.29 -10.81
N LEU A 194 -10.06 3.78 -12.02
CA LEU A 194 -9.36 5.04 -12.24
C LEU A 194 -10.33 6.21 -12.46
N LEU A 195 -9.85 7.40 -12.12
CA LEU A 195 -10.53 8.67 -12.41
C LEU A 195 -9.63 9.56 -13.27
N GLU A 196 -10.24 10.46 -14.03
CA GLU A 196 -9.51 11.45 -14.82
C GLU A 196 -8.97 12.56 -13.92
N VAL A 197 -7.66 12.77 -13.96
CA VAL A 197 -6.95 13.82 -13.20
C VAL A 197 -5.73 14.30 -13.97
N GLY A 198 -5.58 15.62 -14.04
CA GLY A 198 -4.36 16.23 -14.53
C GLY A 198 -4.25 16.29 -16.05
N PRO A 199 -3.04 16.45 -16.60
CA PRO A 199 -1.76 16.41 -15.88
C PRO A 199 -1.45 17.67 -15.04
N ILE A 200 -2.19 18.77 -15.23
CA ILE A 200 -1.95 20.03 -14.54
C ILE A 200 -2.95 20.20 -13.41
N VAL A 201 -2.44 20.57 -12.23
CA VAL A 201 -3.22 20.94 -11.04
C VAL A 201 -2.75 22.29 -10.52
N ASP A 202 -3.68 23.07 -9.98
CA ASP A 202 -3.34 24.32 -9.31
C ASP A 202 -2.81 24.00 -7.90
N PHE A 203 -1.74 24.68 -7.52
CA PHE A 203 -1.11 24.55 -6.22
C PHE A 203 -0.72 25.93 -5.67
N GLY A 204 -0.96 26.16 -4.37
CA GLY A 204 -0.57 27.39 -3.68
C GLY A 204 -0.06 27.11 -2.28
N LEU A 205 0.99 27.83 -1.87
CA LEU A 205 1.50 27.87 -0.50
C LEU A 205 1.21 29.23 0.10
N PHE A 206 0.69 29.22 1.32
CA PHE A 206 0.41 30.42 2.08
C PHE A 206 1.07 30.28 3.45
N PHE A 207 1.74 31.34 3.90
CA PHE A 207 2.49 31.34 5.14
C PHE A 207 1.91 32.37 6.12
N TRP A 208 1.80 31.97 7.36
CA TRP A 208 1.39 32.84 8.47
C TRP A 208 2.38 32.71 9.62
N SER A 209 2.49 33.75 10.44
CA SER A 209 3.23 33.64 11.70
C SER A 209 2.45 32.77 12.71
N LEU A 210 3.15 32.07 13.59
CA LEU A 210 2.54 31.14 14.56
C LEU A 210 1.55 31.82 15.53
N ASP A 211 1.75 33.10 15.83
CA ASP A 211 0.82 33.89 16.66
C ASP A 211 -0.57 34.02 16.03
N GLN A 212 -0.67 33.94 14.69
CA GLN A 212 -1.93 33.91 13.94
C GLN A 212 -2.56 32.52 13.82
N GLY A 213 -1.90 31.47 14.31
CA GLY A 213 -2.29 30.07 14.12
C GLY A 213 -3.75 29.79 14.55
N THR A 214 -4.17 30.31 15.70
CA THR A 214 -5.56 30.12 16.17
C THR A 214 -6.57 30.77 15.22
N GLN A 215 -6.27 31.97 14.70
CA GLN A 215 -7.14 32.67 13.75
C GLN A 215 -7.21 31.92 12.41
N LEU A 216 -6.06 31.45 11.91
CA LEU A 216 -5.97 30.64 10.68
C LEU A 216 -6.81 29.35 10.80
N LEU A 217 -6.68 28.60 11.90
CA LEU A 217 -7.43 27.38 12.11
C LEU A 217 -8.95 27.62 12.15
N ARG A 218 -9.39 28.71 12.77
CA ARG A 218 -10.81 29.11 12.75
C ARG A 218 -11.27 29.44 11.33
N PHE A 219 -10.51 30.25 10.61
CA PHE A 219 -10.80 30.59 9.22
C PHE A 219 -10.93 29.35 8.34
N VAL A 220 -9.95 28.42 8.41
CA VAL A 220 -10.00 27.18 7.62
C VAL A 220 -11.17 26.30 8.03
N LYS A 221 -11.50 26.19 9.33
CA LYS A 221 -12.68 25.46 9.79
C LYS A 221 -13.94 25.98 9.11
N ASP A 222 -14.13 27.31 9.06
CA ASP A 222 -15.31 27.91 8.45
C ASP A 222 -15.29 27.74 6.92
N LEU A 223 -14.13 27.93 6.28
CA LEU A 223 -13.95 27.74 4.85
C LEU A 223 -14.26 26.30 4.41
N MET A 224 -13.89 25.30 5.20
CA MET A 224 -14.13 23.88 4.88
C MET A 224 -15.60 23.53 4.72
N THR A 225 -16.51 24.31 5.28
CA THR A 225 -17.98 24.10 5.14
C THR A 225 -18.48 24.40 3.73
N THR A 226 -17.79 25.28 3.01
CA THR A 226 -18.15 25.74 1.64
C THR A 226 -17.15 25.37 0.58
N LEU A 227 -16.01 24.80 0.98
CA LEU A 227 -14.92 24.46 0.07
C LEU A 227 -15.38 23.40 -0.93
N PRO A 228 -15.23 23.62 -2.25
CA PRO A 228 -15.55 22.62 -3.26
C PRO A 228 -14.69 21.35 -3.09
N ARG A 229 -15.23 20.22 -3.47
CA ARG A 229 -14.55 18.91 -3.30
C ARG A 229 -13.24 18.79 -4.09
N ASP A 230 -13.07 19.57 -5.14
CA ASP A 230 -11.86 19.61 -5.97
C ASP A 230 -10.68 20.32 -5.29
N LEU A 231 -10.93 21.06 -4.21
CA LEU A 231 -9.90 21.69 -3.40
C LEU A 231 -9.56 20.85 -2.17
N ASN A 232 -8.28 20.69 -1.90
CA ASN A 232 -7.77 20.14 -0.66
C ASN A 232 -6.89 21.16 0.05
N ILE A 233 -6.89 21.16 1.39
CA ILE A 233 -6.05 22.03 2.21
C ILE A 233 -5.26 21.16 3.18
N MET A 234 -3.95 21.38 3.25
CA MET A 234 -3.09 20.84 4.29
C MET A 234 -2.55 22.01 5.12
N ILE A 235 -2.57 21.87 6.44
CA ILE A 235 -1.97 22.83 7.37
C ILE A 235 -0.80 22.13 8.05
N ALA A 236 0.37 22.76 8.05
CA ALA A 236 1.54 22.30 8.77
C ALA A 236 2.10 23.43 9.62
N ALA A 237 2.53 23.12 10.82
CA ALA A 237 3.38 23.97 11.65
C ALA A 237 4.82 23.50 11.45
N LEU A 238 5.72 24.41 11.08
CA LEU A 238 7.13 24.15 10.80
C LEU A 238 8.01 24.90 11.79
#